data_5620f85d3893043387716d6d09108e95
#
_entry.id   5620f85d3893043387716d6d09108e95
#
_cell.length_a   1.000
_cell.length_b   1.000
_cell.length_c   1.000
_cell.angle_alpha   90.00
_cell.angle_beta   90.00
_cell.angle_gamma   90.00
#
_symmetry.space_group_name_H-M   'P 1'
#
loop_
_entity.id
_entity.type
_entity.pdbx_description
1 polymer ?
#
loop_
_entity_poly.entity_id
_entity_poly.type
_entity_poly.pdbx_seq_one_letter_code
_entity_poly.pdbx_strand_id
1 'polypeptide(L)'
;HINLAQVYPFINKTTLFKVSWGMLRRKQNQKEISQKLNSIFEYLKTYFIQTGIKGIVYYDEFTVDVADDTLHFRDQSVSWRFPRLNHRCIADSAKDSSRVALQVVSLGKAMTHLYEQYEKEDLYSMLFYVHGFSVFLTEALAEYHHNLIHAEWDSRNAKERYSFGYPLCPELSMQKDLFALLKIKPGDEVSLTTGYMMQPEQSTSAIIFH
;
A
#
# COMPACT_ATOMS: atom_id res chain seq x y z
N HIS A 1 2.82 -12.82 -6.47
CA HIS A 1 2.80 -13.03 -5.01
C HIS A 1 4.19 -12.85 -4.44
N ILE A 2 4.29 -12.13 -3.32
CA ILE A 2 5.53 -11.84 -2.60
C ILE A 2 5.53 -12.59 -1.26
N ASN A 3 6.66 -13.18 -0.91
CA ASN A 3 6.86 -13.80 0.40
C ASN A 3 6.99 -12.70 1.47
N LEU A 4 6.12 -12.72 2.46
CA LEU A 4 6.09 -11.71 3.53
C LEU A 4 7.39 -11.66 4.36
N ALA A 5 8.15 -12.74 4.41
CA ALA A 5 9.45 -12.74 5.09
C ALA A 5 10.44 -11.71 4.50
N GLN A 6 10.33 -11.40 3.20
CA GLN A 6 11.13 -10.38 2.52
C GLN A 6 10.63 -8.96 2.83
N VAL A 7 9.36 -8.82 3.21
CA VAL A 7 8.69 -7.54 3.47
C VAL A 7 8.87 -7.07 4.92
N TYR A 8 8.94 -7.99 5.88
CA TYR A 8 9.02 -7.65 7.31
C TYR A 8 10.12 -6.65 7.70
N PRO A 9 11.32 -6.65 7.07
CA PRO A 9 12.35 -5.63 7.37
C PRO A 9 11.93 -4.20 7.04
N PHE A 10 10.94 -4.01 6.16
CA PHE A 10 10.42 -2.71 5.75
C PHE A 10 9.33 -2.16 6.69
N ILE A 11 8.84 -2.96 7.65
CA ILE A 11 7.85 -2.49 8.61
C ILE A 11 8.47 -1.43 9.53
N ASN A 12 7.87 -0.23 9.57
CA ASN A 12 8.23 0.79 10.53
C ASN A 12 7.74 0.43 11.95
N LYS A 13 8.48 -0.47 12.59
CA LYS A 13 8.17 -1.03 13.92
C LYS A 13 8.03 0.05 14.99
N THR A 14 8.83 1.10 14.91
CA THR A 14 8.77 2.21 15.86
C THR A 14 7.44 2.94 15.79
N THR A 15 6.97 3.27 14.59
CA THR A 15 5.70 3.94 14.38
C THR A 15 4.52 3.01 14.71
N LEU A 16 4.59 1.74 14.32
CA LEU A 16 3.60 0.73 14.68
C LEU A 16 3.40 0.67 16.20
N PHE A 17 4.47 0.54 16.98
CA PHE A 17 4.37 0.44 18.44
C PHE A 17 3.92 1.72 19.09
N LYS A 18 4.49 2.86 18.69
CA LYS A 18 4.23 4.15 19.33
C LYS A 18 2.86 4.70 18.98
N VAL A 19 2.47 4.65 17.73
CA VAL A 19 1.25 5.30 17.23
C VAL A 19 0.10 4.30 17.16
N SER A 20 0.22 3.25 16.37
CA SER A 20 -0.87 2.30 16.12
C SER A 20 -1.21 1.49 17.39
N TRP A 21 -0.22 0.88 18.04
CA TRP A 21 -0.42 0.08 19.25
C TRP A 21 -0.40 0.87 20.55
N GLY A 22 -0.32 2.20 20.46
CA GLY A 22 -0.58 3.13 21.56
C GLY A 22 0.48 3.17 22.65
N MET A 23 1.74 2.81 22.39
CA MET A 23 2.81 2.83 23.38
C MET A 23 3.04 4.23 23.97
N LEU A 24 2.88 5.29 23.17
CA LEU A 24 3.04 6.69 23.63
C LEU A 24 1.99 7.12 24.66
N ARG A 25 0.83 6.49 24.70
CA ARG A 25 -0.24 6.81 25.64
C ARG A 25 0.02 6.25 27.04
N ARG A 26 0.99 5.36 27.20
CA ARG A 26 1.34 4.67 28.43
C ARG A 26 2.66 5.21 28.97
N LYS A 27 2.59 6.12 29.95
CA LYS A 27 3.78 6.80 30.49
C LYS A 27 4.65 5.95 31.44
N GLN A 28 4.11 4.85 31.98
CA GLN A 28 4.82 3.99 32.92
C GLN A 28 5.22 2.66 32.28
N ASN A 29 6.31 2.04 32.78
CA ASN A 29 6.80 0.72 32.36
C ASN A 29 7.11 0.56 30.86
N GLN A 30 7.69 1.58 30.22
CA GLN A 30 8.01 1.59 28.79
C GLN A 30 8.81 0.35 28.33
N LYS A 31 9.74 -0.15 29.16
CA LYS A 31 10.56 -1.31 28.82
C LYS A 31 9.73 -2.59 28.75
N GLU A 32 8.88 -2.82 29.74
CA GLU A 32 8.00 -3.99 29.80
C GLU A 32 6.95 -3.99 28.67
N ILE A 33 6.36 -2.80 28.41
CA ILE A 33 5.42 -2.62 27.30
C ILE A 33 6.11 -2.91 25.97
N SER A 34 7.32 -2.39 25.76
CA SER A 34 8.08 -2.64 24.55
C SER A 34 8.39 -4.14 24.36
N GLN A 35 8.74 -4.85 25.42
CA GLN A 35 8.96 -6.31 25.37
C GLN A 35 7.69 -7.06 24.97
N LYS A 36 6.54 -6.71 25.58
CA LYS A 36 5.24 -7.31 25.25
C LYS A 36 4.86 -7.06 23.78
N LEU A 37 5.01 -5.83 23.31
CA LEU A 37 4.71 -5.49 21.91
C LEU A 37 5.66 -6.20 20.93
N ASN A 38 6.92 -6.38 21.29
CA ASN A 38 7.85 -7.21 20.52
C ASN A 38 7.39 -8.66 20.41
N SER A 39 6.95 -9.27 21.53
CA SER A 39 6.45 -10.65 21.52
C SER A 39 5.21 -10.79 20.62
N ILE A 40 4.28 -9.83 20.67
CA ILE A 40 3.10 -9.80 19.80
C ILE A 40 3.53 -9.65 18.33
N PHE A 41 4.49 -8.77 18.03
CA PHE A 41 4.99 -8.56 16.69
C PHE A 41 5.60 -9.84 16.09
N GLU A 42 6.47 -10.53 16.83
CA GLU A 42 7.10 -11.77 16.36
C GLU A 42 6.07 -12.90 16.23
N TYR A 43 5.09 -12.97 17.13
CA TYR A 43 3.96 -13.89 16.99
C TYR A 43 3.17 -13.64 15.69
N LEU A 44 2.80 -12.39 15.40
CA LEU A 44 2.06 -12.07 14.19
C LEU A 44 2.84 -12.34 12.91
N LYS A 45 4.14 -12.09 12.89
CA LYS A 45 5.00 -12.48 11.75
C LYS A 45 4.91 -13.98 11.46
N THR A 46 5.05 -14.79 12.50
CA THR A 46 4.98 -16.24 12.38
C THR A 46 3.59 -16.70 11.97
N TYR A 47 2.56 -16.14 12.59
CA TYR A 47 1.17 -16.46 12.34
C TYR A 47 0.76 -16.18 10.90
N PHE A 48 1.12 -14.99 10.35
CA PHE A 48 0.80 -14.63 8.96
C PHE A 48 1.47 -15.57 7.94
N ILE A 49 2.69 -16.03 8.20
CA ILE A 49 3.34 -17.06 7.37
C ILE A 49 2.58 -18.39 7.43
N GLN A 50 2.24 -18.83 8.64
CA GLN A 50 1.57 -20.12 8.87
C GLN A 50 0.15 -20.17 8.29
N THR A 51 -0.58 -19.06 8.33
CA THR A 51 -1.92 -18.95 7.75
C THR A 51 -1.91 -18.79 6.22
N GLY A 52 -0.74 -18.71 5.62
CA GLY A 52 -0.60 -18.62 4.17
C GLY A 52 -0.98 -17.26 3.59
N ILE A 53 -1.10 -16.21 4.41
CA ILE A 53 -1.29 -14.83 3.94
C ILE A 53 -0.08 -14.44 3.10
N LYS A 54 -0.32 -13.88 1.91
CA LYS A 54 0.72 -13.50 0.95
C LYS A 54 0.63 -12.02 0.62
N GLY A 55 1.76 -11.43 0.27
CA GLY A 55 1.78 -10.14 -0.40
C GLY A 55 1.33 -10.29 -1.85
N ILE A 56 0.25 -9.62 -2.22
CA ILE A 56 -0.31 -9.62 -3.56
C ILE A 56 0.07 -8.31 -4.21
N VAL A 57 0.57 -8.39 -5.43
CA VAL A 57 0.98 -7.23 -6.21
C VAL A 57 0.41 -7.34 -7.62
N TYR A 58 -0.26 -6.29 -8.04
CA TYR A 58 -0.59 -6.00 -9.43
C TYR A 58 0.25 -4.79 -9.84
N TYR A 59 0.95 -4.91 -10.95
CA TYR A 59 1.90 -3.92 -11.41
C TYR A 59 2.05 -4.00 -12.91
N ASP A 60 2.19 -2.83 -13.54
CA ASP A 60 2.58 -2.70 -14.93
C ASP A 60 3.21 -1.33 -15.17
N GLU A 61 3.97 -1.21 -16.25
CA GLU A 61 4.64 0.01 -16.67
C GLU A 61 3.97 0.61 -17.89
N PHE A 62 3.91 1.93 -17.91
CA PHE A 62 3.25 2.69 -18.96
C PHE A 62 4.14 3.84 -19.43
N THR A 63 4.02 4.15 -20.73
CA THR A 63 4.53 5.39 -21.28
C THR A 63 3.44 6.44 -21.23
N VAL A 64 3.78 7.63 -20.76
CA VAL A 64 2.86 8.77 -20.68
C VAL A 64 3.40 9.99 -21.40
N ASP A 65 2.49 10.82 -21.90
CA ASP A 65 2.77 12.17 -22.34
C ASP A 65 2.20 13.15 -21.33
N VAL A 66 2.89 14.26 -21.14
CA VAL A 66 2.48 15.32 -20.22
C VAL A 66 1.97 16.54 -20.98
N ALA A 67 0.74 16.94 -20.70
CA ALA A 67 0.20 18.22 -21.17
C ALA A 67 -0.37 18.98 -19.99
N ASP A 68 0.24 20.12 -19.65
CA ASP A 68 -0.08 20.90 -18.45
C ASP A 68 -0.05 20.05 -17.17
N ASP A 69 -1.20 19.90 -16.50
CA ASP A 69 -1.37 19.13 -15.27
C ASP A 69 -1.93 17.72 -15.52
N THR A 70 -1.85 17.22 -16.77
CA THR A 70 -2.49 15.99 -17.21
C THR A 70 -1.45 14.99 -17.72
N LEU A 71 -1.56 13.73 -17.26
CA LEU A 71 -0.87 12.58 -17.83
C LEU A 71 -1.80 11.89 -18.84
N HIS A 72 -1.32 11.69 -20.04
CA HIS A 72 -1.98 10.90 -21.09
C HIS A 72 -1.26 9.57 -21.25
N PHE A 73 -1.91 8.48 -20.96
CA PHE A 73 -1.33 7.13 -21.12
C PHE A 73 -1.31 6.76 -22.60
N ARG A 74 -0.11 6.54 -23.15
CA ARG A 74 0.04 6.14 -24.57
C ARG A 74 -0.63 4.80 -24.81
N ASP A 75 -1.25 4.68 -25.96
CA ASP A 75 -1.95 3.46 -26.39
C ASP A 75 -3.12 3.05 -25.47
N GLN A 76 -3.53 3.94 -24.57
CA GLN A 76 -4.66 3.78 -23.68
C GLN A 76 -5.60 4.98 -23.79
N SER A 77 -6.91 4.75 -23.71
CA SER A 77 -7.90 5.83 -23.69
C SER A 77 -8.08 6.40 -22.28
N VAL A 78 -6.96 6.63 -21.57
CA VAL A 78 -6.94 7.10 -20.18
C VAL A 78 -6.09 8.36 -20.08
N SER A 79 -6.64 9.35 -19.37
CA SER A 79 -5.92 10.56 -19.04
C SER A 79 -6.28 11.00 -17.62
N TRP A 80 -5.26 11.32 -16.83
CA TRP A 80 -5.43 11.75 -15.44
C TRP A 80 -4.96 13.18 -15.25
N ARG A 81 -5.87 14.03 -14.77
CA ARG A 81 -5.55 15.40 -14.41
C ARG A 81 -5.37 15.53 -12.91
N PHE A 82 -4.26 16.15 -12.50
CA PHE A 82 -3.91 16.33 -11.09
C PHE A 82 -4.01 17.79 -10.66
N PRO A 83 -4.34 18.07 -9.40
CA PRO A 83 -4.33 19.43 -8.89
C PRO A 83 -2.89 19.97 -8.79
N ARG A 84 -2.77 21.27 -8.97
CA ARG A 84 -1.52 21.99 -8.70
C ARG A 84 -1.60 22.64 -7.32
N LEU A 85 -0.80 22.15 -6.39
CA LEU A 85 -0.74 22.65 -5.02
C LEU A 85 0.63 23.31 -4.77
N ASN A 86 0.64 24.56 -4.34
CA ASN A 86 1.87 25.31 -4.06
C ASN A 86 2.92 25.17 -5.19
N HIS A 87 2.49 25.35 -6.43
CA HIS A 87 3.30 25.23 -7.66
C HIS A 87 3.78 23.79 -7.99
N ARG A 88 3.41 22.76 -7.22
CA ARG A 88 3.72 21.35 -7.49
C ARG A 88 2.51 20.63 -8.07
N CYS A 89 2.74 19.86 -9.12
CA CYS A 89 1.78 18.91 -9.69
C CYS A 89 2.46 17.57 -9.90
N ILE A 90 1.73 16.48 -9.68
CA ILE A 90 2.27 15.11 -9.91
C ILE A 90 2.75 14.94 -11.36
N ALA A 91 2.02 15.52 -12.32
CA ALA A 91 2.39 15.45 -13.73
C ALA A 91 3.80 16.03 -14.01
N ASP A 92 4.28 16.96 -13.17
CA ASP A 92 5.64 17.51 -13.33
C ASP A 92 6.72 16.43 -13.18
N SER A 93 6.48 15.37 -12.38
CA SER A 93 7.43 14.27 -12.16
C SER A 93 7.64 13.41 -13.41
N ALA A 94 6.74 13.46 -14.40
CA ALA A 94 6.87 12.75 -15.67
C ALA A 94 7.52 13.58 -16.78
N LYS A 95 7.88 14.85 -16.56
CA LYS A 95 8.44 15.72 -17.60
C LYS A 95 9.83 15.27 -18.06
N ASP A 96 10.63 14.72 -17.14
CA ASP A 96 11.99 14.26 -17.44
C ASP A 96 12.03 12.81 -17.91
N SER A 97 10.99 12.05 -17.64
CA SER A 97 10.84 10.66 -18.06
C SER A 97 9.39 10.35 -18.35
N SER A 98 9.10 9.92 -19.57
CA SER A 98 7.76 9.51 -19.97
C SER A 98 7.34 8.13 -19.41
N ARG A 99 8.12 7.53 -18.51
CA ARG A 99 7.87 6.20 -17.94
C ARG A 99 7.30 6.29 -16.54
N VAL A 100 6.17 5.63 -16.33
CA VAL A 100 5.53 5.50 -15.03
C VAL A 100 5.20 4.04 -14.75
N ALA A 101 5.17 3.67 -13.47
CA ALA A 101 4.62 2.39 -13.04
C ALA A 101 3.34 2.62 -12.23
N LEU A 102 2.37 1.75 -12.44
CA LEU A 102 1.16 1.66 -11.64
C LEU A 102 1.25 0.44 -10.73
N GLN A 103 0.87 0.61 -9.48
CA GLN A 103 0.98 -0.42 -8.45
C GLN A 103 -0.31 -0.51 -7.65
N VAL A 104 -0.79 -1.73 -7.43
CA VAL A 104 -1.75 -2.08 -6.38
C VAL A 104 -1.15 -3.21 -5.57
N VAL A 105 -1.07 -3.05 -4.26
CA VAL A 105 -0.65 -4.09 -3.33
C VAL A 105 -1.75 -4.40 -2.33
N SER A 106 -1.83 -5.65 -1.90
CA SER A 106 -2.86 -6.13 -0.96
C SER A 106 -2.35 -7.33 -0.17
N LEU A 107 -2.93 -7.56 0.99
CA LEU A 107 -2.81 -8.84 1.70
C LEU A 107 -3.94 -9.83 1.33
N GLY A 108 -4.84 -9.43 0.44
CA GLY A 108 -5.88 -10.25 -0.16
C GLY A 108 -7.06 -10.59 0.75
N LYS A 109 -7.98 -11.34 0.20
CA LYS A 109 -9.23 -11.77 0.87
C LYS A 109 -9.00 -12.57 2.15
N ALA A 110 -7.85 -13.20 2.30
CA ALA A 110 -7.48 -13.90 3.52
C ALA A 110 -7.55 -13.00 4.76
N MET A 111 -7.30 -11.68 4.60
CA MET A 111 -7.44 -10.72 5.69
C MET A 111 -8.90 -10.50 6.10
N THR A 112 -9.82 -10.44 5.15
CA THR A 112 -11.26 -10.34 5.44
C THR A 112 -11.72 -11.54 6.26
N HIS A 113 -11.36 -12.76 5.85
CA HIS A 113 -11.72 -13.97 6.59
C HIS A 113 -11.10 -14.03 7.98
N LEU A 114 -9.86 -13.57 8.12
CA LEU A 114 -9.20 -13.49 9.43
C LEU A 114 -9.93 -12.52 10.37
N TYR A 115 -10.37 -11.38 9.88
CA TYR A 115 -11.12 -10.40 10.68
C TYR A 115 -12.47 -10.94 11.10
N GLU A 116 -13.23 -11.51 10.16
CA GLU A 116 -14.51 -12.16 10.44
C GLU A 116 -14.39 -13.26 11.51
N GLN A 117 -13.30 -14.04 11.46
CA GLN A 117 -13.02 -15.06 12.46
C GLN A 117 -12.79 -14.46 13.85
N TYR A 118 -11.92 -13.44 13.95
CA TYR A 118 -11.64 -12.80 15.25
C TYR A 118 -12.84 -12.07 15.82
N GLU A 119 -13.68 -11.45 15.00
CA GLU A 119 -14.93 -10.84 15.42
C GLU A 119 -15.92 -11.89 15.95
N LYS A 120 -16.05 -13.00 15.24
CA LYS A 120 -16.94 -14.12 15.63
C LYS A 120 -16.52 -14.80 16.94
N GLU A 121 -15.21 -14.79 17.23
CA GLU A 121 -14.63 -15.36 18.45
C GLU A 121 -14.50 -14.33 19.59
N ASP A 122 -15.02 -13.10 19.42
CA ASP A 122 -14.92 -11.98 20.39
C ASP A 122 -13.47 -11.60 20.76
N LEU A 123 -12.50 -11.85 19.89
CA LEU A 123 -11.07 -11.63 20.12
C LEU A 123 -10.63 -10.19 19.78
N TYR A 124 -11.39 -9.19 20.20
CA TYR A 124 -11.18 -7.77 19.85
C TYR A 124 -9.79 -7.21 20.21
N SER A 125 -9.21 -7.66 21.33
CA SER A 125 -7.86 -7.22 21.70
C SER A 125 -6.80 -7.70 20.71
N MET A 126 -6.96 -8.91 20.16
CA MET A 126 -6.06 -9.44 19.15
C MET A 126 -6.32 -8.79 17.80
N LEU A 127 -7.59 -8.58 17.46
CA LEU A 127 -7.99 -7.87 16.24
C LEU A 127 -7.35 -6.47 16.16
N PHE A 128 -7.26 -5.74 17.27
CA PHE A 128 -6.56 -4.46 17.34
C PHE A 128 -5.08 -4.56 16.94
N TYR A 129 -4.36 -5.58 17.44
CA TYR A 129 -2.97 -5.78 17.08
C TYR A 129 -2.80 -6.25 15.63
N VAL A 130 -3.66 -7.16 15.18
CA VAL A 130 -3.70 -7.66 13.80
C VAL A 130 -3.97 -6.53 12.82
N HIS A 131 -4.95 -5.65 13.13
CA HIS A 131 -5.27 -4.50 12.29
C HIS A 131 -4.04 -3.58 12.13
N GLY A 132 -3.44 -3.13 13.24
CA GLY A 132 -2.25 -2.29 13.16
C GLY A 132 -1.10 -2.97 12.40
N PHE A 133 -0.83 -4.25 12.68
CA PHE A 133 0.21 -5.01 12.00
C PHE A 133 -0.03 -5.12 10.50
N SER A 134 -1.24 -5.49 10.08
CA SER A 134 -1.59 -5.70 8.68
C SER A 134 -1.56 -4.40 7.85
N VAL A 135 -1.99 -3.27 8.42
CA VAL A 135 -1.87 -1.95 7.77
C VAL A 135 -0.39 -1.60 7.52
N PHE A 136 0.46 -1.72 8.55
CA PHE A 136 1.89 -1.44 8.40
C PHE A 136 2.61 -2.45 7.49
N LEU A 137 2.15 -3.70 7.45
CA LEU A 137 2.67 -4.70 6.53
C LEU A 137 2.29 -4.38 5.08
N THR A 138 1.09 -3.87 4.82
CA THR A 138 0.65 -3.43 3.49
C THR A 138 1.50 -2.26 2.99
N GLU A 139 1.75 -1.26 3.83
CA GLU A 139 2.66 -0.15 3.49
C GLU A 139 4.10 -0.63 3.25
N ALA A 140 4.58 -1.56 4.08
CA ALA A 140 5.88 -2.19 3.89
C ALA A 140 5.98 -2.98 2.58
N LEU A 141 4.89 -3.66 2.18
CA LEU A 141 4.80 -4.36 0.90
C LEU A 141 4.88 -3.39 -0.28
N ALA A 142 4.18 -2.26 -0.19
CA ALA A 142 4.24 -1.21 -1.20
C ALA A 142 5.65 -0.62 -1.33
N GLU A 143 6.32 -0.37 -0.22
CA GLU A 143 7.71 0.13 -0.18
C GLU A 143 8.71 -0.90 -0.71
N TYR A 144 8.59 -2.16 -0.30
CA TYR A 144 9.42 -3.25 -0.81
C TYR A 144 9.33 -3.35 -2.32
N HIS A 145 8.10 -3.37 -2.88
CA HIS A 145 7.90 -3.48 -4.31
C HIS A 145 8.34 -2.21 -5.06
N HIS A 146 8.14 -1.01 -4.49
CA HIS A 146 8.67 0.23 -5.01
C HIS A 146 10.21 0.16 -5.20
N ASN A 147 10.92 -0.38 -4.22
CA ASN A 147 12.37 -0.55 -4.32
C ASN A 147 12.77 -1.56 -5.41
N LEU A 148 11.97 -2.60 -5.65
CA LEU A 148 12.19 -3.54 -6.77
C LEU A 148 12.06 -2.83 -8.11
N ILE A 149 11.02 -2.01 -8.30
CA ILE A 149 10.81 -1.23 -9.52
C ILE A 149 12.00 -0.30 -9.78
N HIS A 150 12.48 0.42 -8.76
CA HIS A 150 13.63 1.30 -8.92
C HIS A 150 14.92 0.55 -9.22
N ALA A 151 15.11 -0.64 -8.68
CA ALA A 151 16.24 -1.48 -8.99
C ALA A 151 16.20 -1.96 -10.47
N GLU A 152 15.03 -2.30 -10.99
CA GLU A 152 14.85 -2.65 -12.41
C GLU A 152 15.09 -1.46 -13.34
N TRP A 153 14.75 -0.26 -12.90
CA TRP A 153 14.97 0.96 -13.69
C TRP A 153 16.41 1.49 -13.64
N ASP A 154 17.31 0.87 -12.88
CA ASP A 154 18.67 1.36 -12.59
C ASP A 154 18.68 2.84 -12.12
N SER A 155 17.63 3.23 -11.45
CA SER A 155 17.43 4.59 -10.97
C SER A 155 18.17 4.81 -9.66
N ARG A 156 19.23 5.64 -9.69
CA ARG A 156 20.01 6.00 -8.49
C ARG A 156 19.31 6.99 -7.57
N ASN A 157 18.27 7.64 -8.06
CA ASN A 157 17.47 8.59 -7.29
C ASN A 157 16.15 7.93 -6.94
N ALA A 158 15.88 7.71 -5.66
CA ALA A 158 14.56 7.30 -5.19
C ALA A 158 13.54 8.33 -5.66
N LYS A 159 12.70 7.94 -6.63
CA LYS A 159 11.67 8.83 -7.15
C LYS A 159 10.37 8.68 -6.37
N GLU A 160 9.52 9.66 -6.56
CA GLU A 160 8.34 9.85 -5.75
C GLU A 160 7.27 8.79 -6.08
N ARG A 161 6.64 8.26 -5.04
CA ARG A 161 5.46 7.40 -5.10
C ARG A 161 4.26 8.19 -4.58
N TYR A 162 3.23 8.32 -5.40
CA TYR A 162 2.01 9.03 -5.03
C TYR A 162 0.84 8.06 -4.91
N SER A 163 0.20 8.04 -3.74
CA SER A 163 -0.98 7.21 -3.50
C SER A 163 -2.26 7.98 -3.81
N PHE A 164 -3.29 7.27 -4.29
CA PHE A 164 -4.61 7.84 -4.55
C PHE A 164 -5.33 8.18 -3.24
N GLY A 165 -6.13 9.26 -3.26
CA GLY A 165 -6.84 9.77 -2.08
C GLY A 165 -6.05 10.77 -1.23
N TYR A 166 -4.81 11.11 -1.62
CA TYR A 166 -3.98 12.11 -0.95
C TYR A 166 -4.06 13.48 -1.67
N PRO A 167 -3.68 14.60 -1.02
CA PRO A 167 -3.92 15.95 -1.54
C PRO A 167 -3.40 16.20 -2.95
N LEU A 168 -2.28 15.58 -3.37
CA LEU A 168 -1.76 15.72 -4.73
C LEU A 168 -2.44 14.77 -5.74
N CYS A 169 -3.16 13.73 -5.26
CA CYS A 169 -3.91 12.78 -6.07
C CYS A 169 -5.27 12.48 -5.40
N PRO A 170 -6.17 13.47 -5.26
CA PRO A 170 -7.37 13.35 -4.42
C PRO A 170 -8.47 12.48 -5.03
N GLU A 171 -8.48 12.32 -6.36
CA GLU A 171 -9.57 11.67 -7.08
C GLU A 171 -9.51 10.14 -6.98
N LEU A 172 -10.27 9.58 -6.05
CA LEU A 172 -10.39 8.13 -5.88
C LEU A 172 -10.99 7.43 -7.10
N SER A 173 -11.81 8.12 -7.91
CA SER A 173 -12.39 7.57 -9.14
C SER A 173 -11.32 7.12 -10.15
N MET A 174 -10.13 7.69 -10.12
CA MET A 174 -8.98 7.24 -10.93
C MET A 174 -8.60 5.78 -10.64
N GLN A 175 -8.94 5.25 -9.47
CA GLN A 175 -8.68 3.83 -9.15
C GLN A 175 -9.47 2.87 -10.05
N LYS A 176 -10.61 3.31 -10.63
CA LYS A 176 -11.32 2.51 -11.63
C LYS A 176 -10.45 2.29 -12.88
N ASP A 177 -9.83 3.36 -13.37
CA ASP A 177 -8.94 3.27 -14.52
C ASP A 177 -7.67 2.49 -14.19
N LEU A 178 -7.10 2.71 -12.98
CA LEU A 178 -5.96 1.96 -12.47
C LEU A 178 -6.23 0.45 -12.49
N PHE A 179 -7.40 0.00 -12.00
CA PHE A 179 -7.78 -1.41 -12.01
C PHE A 179 -7.95 -1.95 -13.43
N ALA A 180 -8.51 -1.16 -14.33
CA ALA A 180 -8.64 -1.54 -15.74
C ALA A 180 -7.26 -1.66 -16.42
N LEU A 181 -6.36 -0.68 -16.22
CA LEU A 181 -4.99 -0.69 -16.75
C LEU A 181 -4.20 -1.90 -16.24
N LEU A 182 -4.30 -2.22 -14.96
CA LEU A 182 -3.65 -3.38 -14.34
C LEU A 182 -4.40 -4.70 -14.59
N LYS A 183 -5.50 -4.67 -15.34
CA LYS A 183 -6.31 -5.86 -15.69
C LYS A 183 -6.83 -6.63 -14.46
N ILE A 184 -7.07 -5.92 -13.35
CA ILE A 184 -7.65 -6.50 -12.14
C ILE A 184 -9.14 -6.77 -12.39
N LYS A 185 -9.58 -8.01 -12.17
CA LYS A 185 -10.92 -8.47 -12.51
C LYS A 185 -11.81 -8.65 -11.29
N PRO A 186 -13.15 -8.59 -11.45
CA PRO A 186 -14.06 -9.05 -10.42
C PRO A 186 -13.73 -10.50 -10.01
N GLY A 187 -13.60 -10.73 -8.72
CA GLY A 187 -13.20 -12.03 -8.17
C GLY A 187 -11.72 -12.15 -7.79
N ASP A 188 -10.87 -11.24 -8.23
CA ASP A 188 -9.48 -11.17 -7.81
C ASP A 188 -9.37 -10.84 -6.29
N GLU A 189 -8.15 -10.87 -5.77
CA GLU A 189 -7.84 -10.70 -4.34
C GLU A 189 -8.11 -9.28 -3.81
N VAL A 190 -8.31 -8.31 -4.71
CA VAL A 190 -8.65 -6.94 -4.39
C VAL A 190 -9.79 -6.46 -5.29
N SER A 191 -10.67 -5.65 -4.75
CA SER A 191 -11.79 -5.04 -5.47
C SER A 191 -12.00 -3.60 -5.05
N LEU A 192 -12.88 -2.88 -5.76
CA LEU A 192 -13.30 -1.53 -5.40
C LEU A 192 -14.75 -1.51 -4.92
N THR A 193 -15.03 -0.72 -3.90
CA THR A 193 -16.40 -0.35 -3.52
C THR A 193 -17.00 0.61 -4.54
N THR A 194 -18.29 0.91 -4.40
CA THR A 194 -18.97 1.95 -5.21
C THR A 194 -18.36 3.34 -5.03
N GLY A 195 -17.70 3.60 -3.89
CA GLY A 195 -16.96 4.83 -3.61
C GLY A 195 -15.48 4.75 -3.99
N TYR A 196 -15.09 3.75 -4.76
CA TYR A 196 -13.72 3.52 -5.24
C TYR A 196 -12.69 3.25 -4.12
N MET A 197 -13.12 2.85 -2.92
CA MET A 197 -12.23 2.36 -1.87
C MET A 197 -11.85 0.91 -2.13
N MET A 198 -10.61 0.54 -1.87
CA MET A 198 -10.16 -0.85 -2.03
C MET A 198 -10.66 -1.77 -0.92
N GLN A 199 -10.96 -3.01 -1.29
CA GLN A 199 -11.29 -4.11 -0.40
C GLN A 199 -10.42 -5.33 -0.74
N PRO A 200 -9.77 -5.96 0.27
CA PRO A 200 -9.78 -5.61 1.69
C PRO A 200 -9.11 -4.26 1.98
N GLU A 201 -9.37 -3.70 3.17
CA GLU A 201 -8.77 -2.45 3.65
C GLU A 201 -7.23 -2.52 3.64
N GLN A 202 -6.66 -3.71 3.83
CA GLN A 202 -5.21 -3.97 3.76
C GLN A 202 -4.74 -4.00 2.30
N SER A 203 -5.00 -2.90 1.62
CA SER A 203 -4.61 -2.64 0.23
C SER A 203 -4.19 -1.18 0.06
N THR A 204 -3.23 -0.94 -0.81
CA THR A 204 -2.85 0.43 -1.20
C THR A 204 -2.47 0.47 -2.67
N SER A 205 -2.60 1.63 -3.28
CA SER A 205 -2.31 1.84 -4.69
C SER A 205 -1.44 3.08 -4.89
N ALA A 206 -0.65 3.09 -5.95
CA ALA A 206 0.22 4.22 -6.25
C ALA A 206 0.55 4.34 -7.74
N ILE A 207 0.91 5.56 -8.12
CA ILE A 207 1.68 5.88 -9.32
C ILE A 207 3.12 6.18 -8.90
N ILE A 208 4.09 5.61 -9.63
CA ILE A 208 5.53 5.69 -9.39
C ILE A 208 6.18 6.25 -10.64
N PHE A 209 7.07 7.21 -10.48
CA PHE A 209 7.76 7.88 -11.57
C PHE A 209 9.21 7.40 -11.67
N HIS A 210 9.67 7.29 -12.95
CA HIS A 210 11.06 6.94 -13.26
C HIS A 210 12.01 8.12 -13.09
#